data_e8a7b4f50a4f958288fd8687f507691e
#
_entry.id   e8a7b4f50a4f958288fd8687f507691e
#
_cell.length_a   1.000
_cell.length_b   1.000
_cell.length_c   1.000
_cell.angle_alpha   90.00
_cell.angle_beta   90.00
_cell.angle_gamma   90.00
#
_symmetry.space_group_name_H-M   'P 1'
#
loop_
_entity.id
_entity.type
_entity.pdbx_description
1 polymer ?
#
loop_
_entity_poly.entity_id
_entity_poly.type
_entity_poly.pdbx_seq_one_letter_code
_entity_poly.pdbx_strand_id
1 'polypeptide(L)'
;NWAAPLNNAPISETEMAEIRARYDEIFATCARSPGGFEHEPDSRSFYDVSPAQRRELWDRLYDEPGFGIWLQNFFEIFVDEKANAEISDYIAERIRQRVNDPVLAERLIPKDHGFGVQRLPLETGYFETYNRANVELIDAVETPIIRVTAAGLETKGRSFEFDVIVYATGFDSFTGALDQIDIQGSGGKRPVSYTHLRAHETDS
;
A
#
# COMPACT_ATOMS: atom_id res chain seq x y z
N ASN A 1 1.52 -7.13 -2.33
CA ASN A 1 1.11 -5.75 -2.54
C ASN A 1 2.33 -4.85 -2.69
N TRP A 2 2.21 -3.76 -3.46
CA TRP A 2 3.22 -2.71 -3.48
C TRP A 2 3.37 -2.09 -2.09
N ALA A 3 4.59 -1.71 -1.71
CA ALA A 3 4.87 -1.02 -0.46
C ALA A 3 5.98 0.01 -0.67
N ALA A 4 6.00 1.05 0.15
CA ALA A 4 7.06 2.06 0.14
C ALA A 4 7.69 2.21 1.52
N PRO A 5 8.95 2.65 1.60
CA PRO A 5 9.61 2.88 2.88
C PRO A 5 8.89 3.94 3.71
N LEU A 6 8.70 3.68 5.00
CA LEU A 6 8.21 4.68 5.94
C LEU A 6 9.28 5.73 6.22
N ASN A 7 10.55 5.33 6.20
CA ASN A 7 11.72 6.17 6.53
C ASN A 7 11.57 6.89 7.88
N ASN A 8 10.99 6.20 8.86
CA ASN A 8 10.76 6.74 10.19
C ASN A 8 12.09 6.97 10.91
N ALA A 9 12.31 8.20 11.37
CA ALA A 9 13.51 8.60 12.10
C ALA A 9 13.16 9.48 13.30
N PRO A 10 14.04 9.59 14.31
CA PRO A 10 13.90 10.58 15.37
C PRO A 10 13.86 11.99 14.79
N ILE A 11 12.93 12.80 15.28
CA ILE A 11 12.85 14.22 14.94
C ILE A 11 13.63 15.00 15.99
N SER A 12 14.60 15.82 15.56
CA SER A 12 15.36 16.69 16.44
C SER A 12 14.51 17.86 16.98
N GLU A 13 14.93 18.45 18.09
CA GLU A 13 14.26 19.65 18.61
C GLU A 13 14.27 20.82 17.63
N THR A 14 15.33 20.95 16.84
CA THR A 14 15.44 21.99 15.80
C THR A 14 14.42 21.75 14.69
N GLU A 15 14.36 20.56 14.13
CA GLU A 15 13.36 20.18 13.11
C GLU A 15 11.93 20.35 13.63
N MET A 16 11.68 19.96 14.89
CA MET A 16 10.36 20.15 15.50
C MET A 16 10.02 21.63 15.67
N ALA A 17 11.00 22.49 15.98
CA ALA A 17 10.77 23.93 16.06
C ALA A 17 10.44 24.53 14.67
N GLU A 18 11.12 24.09 13.63
CA GLU A 18 10.84 24.49 12.23
C GLU A 18 9.45 24.04 11.79
N ILE A 19 9.05 22.80 12.08
CA ILE A 19 7.72 22.29 11.80
C ILE A 19 6.65 23.13 12.53
N ARG A 20 6.86 23.42 13.81
CA ARG A 20 5.91 24.25 14.59
C ARG A 20 5.79 25.67 14.04
N ALA A 21 6.88 26.26 13.57
CA ALA A 21 6.85 27.59 12.96
C ALA A 21 6.01 27.64 11.66
N ARG A 22 5.81 26.48 11.02
CA ARG A 22 5.06 26.34 9.76
C ARG A 22 3.67 25.71 9.93
N TYR A 23 3.17 25.51 11.15
CA TYR A 23 1.88 24.83 11.39
C TYR A 23 0.72 25.43 10.60
N ASP A 24 0.62 26.76 10.54
CA ASP A 24 -0.46 27.44 9.80
C ASP A 24 -0.40 27.10 8.29
N GLU A 25 0.79 27.07 7.71
CA GLU A 25 1.03 26.67 6.32
C GLU A 25 0.70 25.18 6.10
N ILE A 26 1.19 24.31 6.97
CA ILE A 26 0.96 22.87 6.94
C ILE A 26 -0.55 22.58 6.99
N PHE A 27 -1.27 23.15 7.96
CA PHE A 27 -2.70 22.94 8.09
C PHE A 27 -3.50 23.52 6.91
N ALA A 28 -3.09 24.66 6.37
CA ALA A 28 -3.70 25.21 5.16
C ALA A 28 -3.49 24.29 3.94
N THR A 29 -2.32 23.67 3.80
CA THR A 29 -2.02 22.69 2.76
C THR A 29 -2.85 21.42 2.96
N CYS A 30 -2.89 20.86 4.17
CA CYS A 30 -3.71 19.70 4.49
C CYS A 30 -5.20 19.93 4.17
N ALA A 31 -5.72 21.13 4.46
CA ALA A 31 -7.11 21.47 4.18
C ALA A 31 -7.44 21.52 2.67
N ARG A 32 -6.44 21.78 1.82
CA ARG A 32 -6.61 21.84 0.35
C ARG A 32 -6.33 20.50 -0.33
N SER A 33 -5.49 19.68 0.27
CA SER A 33 -5.05 18.44 -0.36
C SER A 33 -6.17 17.40 -0.38
N PRO A 34 -6.30 16.60 -1.45
CA PRO A 34 -7.34 15.57 -1.56
C PRO A 34 -7.28 14.52 -0.47
N GLY A 35 -6.08 14.23 0.04
CA GLY A 35 -5.85 13.22 1.08
C GLY A 35 -5.86 13.75 2.51
N GLY A 36 -5.95 15.06 2.72
CA GLY A 36 -5.82 15.68 4.04
C GLY A 36 -4.39 15.68 4.60
N PHE A 37 -3.39 15.45 3.75
CA PHE A 37 -1.96 15.46 4.08
C PHE A 37 -1.25 16.69 3.53
N GLU A 38 -0.03 16.97 4.00
CA GLU A 38 0.84 18.03 3.46
C GLU A 38 1.35 17.74 2.04
N HIS A 39 1.07 16.54 1.52
CA HIS A 39 1.49 16.12 0.18
C HIS A 39 0.60 16.72 -0.90
N GLU A 40 1.18 17.48 -1.81
CA GLU A 40 0.52 17.99 -3.02
C GLU A 40 1.10 17.28 -4.25
N PRO A 41 0.28 16.83 -5.20
CA PRO A 41 0.76 16.24 -6.45
C PRO A 41 1.70 17.16 -7.21
N ASP A 42 2.66 16.58 -7.95
CA ASP A 42 3.50 17.38 -8.85
C ASP A 42 2.60 18.06 -9.90
N SER A 43 2.77 19.36 -10.05
CA SER A 43 1.94 20.16 -10.96
C SER A 43 2.31 20.00 -12.43
N ARG A 44 3.47 19.37 -12.73
CA ARG A 44 3.93 19.10 -14.09
C ARG A 44 3.25 17.85 -14.63
N SER A 45 3.01 17.80 -15.94
CA SER A 45 2.62 16.55 -16.57
C SER A 45 3.80 15.56 -16.62
N PHE A 46 3.50 14.30 -16.41
CA PHE A 46 4.44 13.21 -16.60
C PHE A 46 5.15 13.26 -17.97
N TYR A 47 4.43 13.66 -19.00
CA TYR A 47 4.93 13.72 -20.39
C TYR A 47 5.79 14.93 -20.71
N ASP A 48 5.71 15.98 -19.89
CA ASP A 48 6.53 17.20 -20.04
C ASP A 48 7.91 17.05 -19.36
N VAL A 49 8.12 15.97 -18.62
CA VAL A 49 9.34 15.71 -17.84
C VAL A 49 10.12 14.55 -18.49
N SER A 50 11.43 14.72 -18.62
CA SER A 50 12.29 13.66 -19.18
C SER A 50 12.36 12.44 -18.26
N PRO A 51 12.67 11.23 -18.78
CA PRO A 51 12.85 10.04 -17.94
C PRO A 51 13.86 10.23 -16.79
N ALA A 52 14.94 11.00 -17.04
CA ALA A 52 15.95 11.28 -16.02
C ALA A 52 15.37 12.14 -14.87
N GLN A 53 14.58 13.16 -15.20
CA GLN A 53 13.94 14.02 -14.20
C GLN A 53 12.85 13.28 -13.42
N ARG A 54 12.10 12.36 -14.07
CA ARG A 54 11.16 11.48 -13.37
C ARG A 54 11.89 10.62 -12.35
N ARG A 55 13.01 10.01 -12.76
CA ARG A 55 13.80 9.18 -11.86
C ARG A 55 14.37 9.98 -10.68
N GLU A 56 14.90 11.17 -10.91
CA GLU A 56 15.39 12.07 -9.86
C GLU A 56 14.27 12.42 -8.85
N LEU A 57 13.07 12.73 -9.35
CA LEU A 57 11.90 12.95 -8.49
C LEU A 57 11.58 11.71 -7.66
N TRP A 58 11.52 10.53 -8.27
CA TRP A 58 11.18 9.29 -7.58
C TRP A 58 12.25 8.86 -6.59
N ASP A 59 13.53 9.05 -6.89
CA ASP A 59 14.64 8.79 -5.95
C ASP A 59 14.47 9.66 -4.70
N ARG A 60 14.21 10.94 -4.87
CA ARG A 60 13.96 11.87 -3.76
C ARG A 60 12.72 11.46 -2.94
N LEU A 61 11.59 11.23 -3.61
CA LEU A 61 10.33 10.87 -2.94
C LEU A 61 10.38 9.50 -2.26
N TYR A 62 11.18 8.57 -2.76
CA TYR A 62 11.38 7.25 -2.15
C TYR A 62 12.20 7.33 -0.87
N ASP A 63 13.13 8.27 -0.78
CA ASP A 63 14.00 8.49 0.37
C ASP A 63 13.37 9.42 1.43
N GLU A 64 12.34 10.19 1.07
CA GLU A 64 11.56 11.02 2.01
C GLU A 64 10.62 10.17 2.88
N PRO A 65 10.34 10.59 4.13
CA PRO A 65 9.40 9.86 4.98
C PRO A 65 7.95 10.00 4.52
N GLY A 66 7.17 8.93 4.72
CA GLY A 66 5.73 8.94 4.54
C GLY A 66 5.26 8.66 3.11
N PHE A 67 4.16 9.30 2.69
CA PHE A 67 3.45 8.99 1.45
C PHE A 67 3.93 9.78 0.22
N GLY A 68 5.07 10.48 0.29
CA GLY A 68 5.55 11.33 -0.81
C GLY A 68 5.57 10.63 -2.16
N ILE A 69 6.18 9.44 -2.25
CA ILE A 69 6.26 8.66 -3.50
C ILE A 69 4.90 8.32 -4.11
N TRP A 70 3.84 8.28 -3.31
CA TRP A 70 2.47 8.03 -3.77
C TRP A 70 1.71 9.32 -4.05
N LEU A 71 1.74 10.30 -3.15
CA LEU A 71 0.85 11.46 -3.16
C LEU A 71 1.47 12.72 -3.76
N GLN A 72 2.81 12.84 -3.82
CA GLN A 72 3.54 13.97 -4.44
C GLN A 72 4.06 13.64 -5.85
N ASN A 73 3.52 12.60 -6.45
CA ASN A 73 3.88 12.13 -7.78
C ASN A 73 3.03 12.80 -8.86
N PHE A 74 3.32 12.49 -10.13
CA PHE A 74 2.50 12.91 -11.25
C PHE A 74 1.10 12.30 -11.18
N PHE A 75 0.08 13.07 -11.50
CA PHE A 75 -1.30 12.59 -11.49
C PHE A 75 -1.52 11.43 -12.47
N GLU A 76 -0.81 11.42 -13.58
CA GLU A 76 -0.92 10.40 -14.62
C GLU A 76 -0.60 8.98 -14.12
N ILE A 77 0.19 8.81 -13.05
CA ILE A 77 0.43 7.47 -12.49
C ILE A 77 -0.85 6.76 -12.02
N PHE A 78 -1.93 7.49 -11.78
CA PHE A 78 -3.21 6.95 -11.34
C PHE A 78 -4.20 6.70 -12.49
N VAL A 79 -4.02 7.34 -13.64
CA VAL A 79 -5.01 7.36 -14.72
C VAL A 79 -4.45 6.97 -16.09
N ASP A 80 -3.14 6.82 -16.22
CA ASP A 80 -2.46 6.47 -17.47
C ASP A 80 -1.61 5.21 -17.29
N GLU A 81 -1.88 4.21 -18.10
CA GLU A 81 -1.25 2.88 -18.00
C GLU A 81 0.27 2.93 -18.21
N LYS A 82 0.75 3.78 -19.14
CA LYS A 82 2.17 3.91 -19.42
C LYS A 82 2.91 4.60 -18.28
N ALA A 83 2.35 5.67 -17.74
CA ALA A 83 2.92 6.35 -16.58
C ALA A 83 2.94 5.45 -15.35
N ASN A 84 1.88 4.67 -15.14
CA ASN A 84 1.82 3.69 -14.08
C ASN A 84 2.83 2.55 -14.26
N ALA A 85 3.02 2.05 -15.48
CA ALA A 85 4.02 1.02 -15.75
C ALA A 85 5.44 1.51 -15.42
N GLU A 86 5.81 2.75 -15.79
CA GLU A 86 7.15 3.28 -15.51
C GLU A 86 7.44 3.42 -14.00
N ILE A 87 6.48 3.91 -13.20
CA ILE A 87 6.66 3.96 -11.73
C ILE A 87 6.66 2.56 -11.11
N SER A 88 5.83 1.65 -11.62
CA SER A 88 5.82 0.25 -11.18
C SER A 88 7.15 -0.44 -11.41
N ASP A 89 7.76 -0.23 -12.58
CA ASP A 89 9.10 -0.74 -12.90
C ASP A 89 10.17 -0.15 -11.98
N TYR A 90 10.09 1.15 -11.68
CA TYR A 90 10.98 1.80 -10.72
C TYR A 90 10.88 1.18 -9.33
N ILE A 91 9.68 1.00 -8.79
CA ILE A 91 9.49 0.38 -7.47
C ILE A 91 9.93 -1.09 -7.49
N ALA A 92 9.66 -1.82 -8.57
CA ALA A 92 10.14 -3.20 -8.74
C ALA A 92 11.67 -3.27 -8.70
N GLU A 93 12.36 -2.32 -9.34
CA GLU A 93 13.82 -2.21 -9.27
C GLU A 93 14.30 -1.98 -7.82
N ARG A 94 13.64 -1.11 -7.07
CA ARG A 94 13.96 -0.89 -5.63
C ARG A 94 13.76 -2.16 -4.79
N ILE A 95 12.72 -2.95 -5.06
CA ILE A 95 12.52 -4.26 -4.39
C ILE A 95 13.66 -5.21 -4.72
N ARG A 96 14.07 -5.32 -6.00
CA ARG A 96 15.19 -6.18 -6.43
C ARG A 96 16.53 -5.79 -5.78
N GLN A 97 16.74 -4.51 -5.50
CA GLN A 97 17.94 -4.02 -4.80
C GLN A 97 17.97 -4.41 -3.32
N ARG A 98 16.80 -4.61 -2.71
CA ARG A 98 16.65 -4.88 -1.26
C ARG A 98 16.54 -6.37 -0.93
N VAL A 99 16.21 -7.23 -1.90
CA VAL A 99 16.06 -8.68 -1.73
C VAL A 99 17.20 -9.39 -2.47
N ASN A 100 18.01 -10.14 -1.71
CA ASN A 100 19.24 -10.76 -2.24
C ASN A 100 18.97 -11.91 -3.23
N ASP A 101 17.90 -12.68 -3.00
CA ASP A 101 17.48 -13.76 -3.90
C ASP A 101 16.60 -13.18 -5.03
N PRO A 102 17.06 -13.24 -6.29
CA PRO A 102 16.30 -12.67 -7.41
C PRO A 102 14.97 -13.39 -7.67
N VAL A 103 14.86 -14.68 -7.37
CA VAL A 103 13.60 -15.43 -7.52
C VAL A 103 12.59 -14.96 -6.46
N LEU A 104 13.05 -14.76 -5.24
CA LEU A 104 12.24 -14.26 -4.15
C LEU A 104 11.81 -12.80 -4.39
N ALA A 105 12.71 -11.96 -4.90
CA ALA A 105 12.39 -10.58 -5.28
C ALA A 105 11.22 -10.54 -6.29
N GLU A 106 11.28 -11.38 -7.34
CA GLU A 106 10.21 -11.45 -8.35
C GLU A 106 8.86 -11.94 -7.79
N ARG A 107 8.87 -12.79 -6.75
CA ARG A 107 7.65 -13.22 -6.06
C ARG A 107 7.04 -12.13 -5.18
N LEU A 108 7.85 -11.21 -4.67
CA LEU A 108 7.41 -10.09 -3.84
C LEU A 108 6.88 -8.91 -4.66
N ILE A 109 7.21 -8.84 -5.95
CA ILE A 109 6.72 -7.81 -6.87
C ILE A 109 5.31 -8.19 -7.37
N PRO A 110 4.28 -7.36 -7.14
CA PRO A 110 2.94 -7.59 -7.68
C PRO A 110 2.93 -7.69 -9.21
N LYS A 111 2.12 -8.60 -9.74
CA LYS A 111 1.99 -8.85 -11.19
C LYS A 111 0.58 -8.59 -11.72
N ASP A 112 -0.38 -8.41 -10.82
CA ASP A 112 -1.82 -8.31 -11.11
C ASP A 112 -2.35 -6.88 -11.08
N HIS A 113 -1.57 -5.94 -10.57
CA HIS A 113 -1.94 -4.51 -10.51
C HIS A 113 -0.72 -3.60 -10.48
N GLY A 114 -0.89 -2.37 -10.95
CA GLY A 114 0.15 -1.34 -10.93
C GLY A 114 0.35 -0.66 -9.57
N PHE A 115 1.44 0.10 -9.46
CA PHE A 115 1.77 0.86 -8.26
C PHE A 115 0.67 1.90 -7.95
N GLY A 116 0.28 1.98 -6.68
CA GLY A 116 -0.65 3.01 -6.19
C GLY A 116 -2.12 2.82 -6.55
N VAL A 117 -2.48 1.80 -7.36
CA VAL A 117 -3.88 1.44 -7.68
C VAL A 117 -4.66 1.03 -6.43
N GLN A 118 -3.96 0.41 -5.48
CA GLN A 118 -4.47 0.13 -4.14
C GLN A 118 -3.75 1.01 -3.12
N ARG A 119 -4.36 1.23 -1.94
CA ARG A 119 -3.71 1.96 -0.87
C ARG A 119 -2.33 1.38 -0.59
N LEU A 120 -1.31 2.24 -0.67
CA LEU A 120 0.07 1.88 -0.46
C LEU A 120 0.35 1.69 1.05
N PRO A 121 0.72 0.50 1.52
CA PRO A 121 1.26 0.33 2.86
C PRO A 121 2.67 0.91 2.95
N LEU A 122 2.98 1.55 4.07
CA LEU A 122 4.34 1.96 4.42
C LEU A 122 5.00 0.86 5.25
N GLU A 123 6.29 0.61 5.00
CA GLU A 123 7.03 -0.48 5.64
C GLU A 123 8.40 -0.03 6.15
N THR A 124 8.94 -0.76 7.11
CA THR A 124 10.30 -0.58 7.63
C THR A 124 10.98 -1.94 7.69
N GLY A 125 11.89 -2.18 6.75
CA GLY A 125 12.67 -3.43 6.68
C GLY A 125 11.86 -4.67 6.28
N TYR A 126 10.68 -4.51 5.69
CA TYR A 126 9.84 -5.62 5.24
C TYR A 126 10.56 -6.48 4.19
N PHE A 127 11.13 -5.87 3.17
CA PHE A 127 11.82 -6.59 2.11
C PHE A 127 13.13 -7.21 2.59
N GLU A 128 13.89 -6.52 3.43
CA GLU A 128 15.14 -7.03 4.03
C GLU A 128 14.89 -8.23 4.97
N THR A 129 13.69 -8.33 5.53
CA THR A 129 13.32 -9.47 6.38
C THR A 129 13.44 -10.79 5.63
N TYR A 130 13.16 -10.81 4.33
CA TYR A 130 13.28 -12.00 3.49
C TYR A 130 14.72 -12.40 3.18
N ASN A 131 15.73 -11.58 3.49
CA ASN A 131 17.15 -11.94 3.39
C ASN A 131 17.63 -12.76 4.60
N ARG A 132 16.79 -12.97 5.61
CA ARG A 132 17.13 -13.70 6.83
C ARG A 132 16.93 -15.19 6.62
N ALA A 133 17.90 -16.00 7.07
CA ALA A 133 17.86 -17.45 6.91
C ALA A 133 16.68 -18.15 7.63
N ASN A 134 16.07 -17.47 8.62
CA ASN A 134 14.93 -17.99 9.37
C ASN A 134 13.57 -17.48 8.87
N VAL A 135 13.53 -16.86 7.70
CA VAL A 135 12.28 -16.35 7.07
C VAL A 135 12.07 -17.06 5.74
N GLU A 136 10.91 -17.61 5.55
CA GLU A 136 10.50 -18.30 4.33
C GLU A 136 9.19 -17.72 3.80
N LEU A 137 9.14 -17.42 2.51
CA LEU A 137 7.92 -17.02 1.82
C LEU A 137 7.28 -18.26 1.18
N ILE A 138 6.03 -18.51 1.52
CA ILE A 138 5.23 -19.58 0.93
C ILE A 138 4.15 -18.94 0.05
N ASP A 139 4.11 -19.32 -1.22
CA ASP A 139 3.03 -18.96 -2.13
C ASP A 139 1.83 -19.88 -1.90
N ALA A 140 0.78 -19.32 -1.30
CA ALA A 140 -0.42 -20.09 -0.98
C ALA A 140 -1.29 -20.42 -2.23
N VAL A 141 -1.00 -19.81 -3.39
CA VAL A 141 -1.64 -20.19 -4.66
C VAL A 141 -0.99 -21.44 -5.22
N GLU A 142 0.35 -21.50 -5.22
CA GLU A 142 1.10 -22.69 -5.67
C GLU A 142 0.98 -23.85 -4.67
N THR A 143 1.01 -23.54 -3.37
CA THR A 143 0.95 -24.51 -2.26
C THR A 143 -0.19 -24.17 -1.30
N PRO A 144 -1.46 -24.47 -1.69
CA PRO A 144 -2.63 -24.11 -0.88
C PRO A 144 -2.58 -24.72 0.53
N ILE A 145 -3.05 -23.91 1.49
CA ILE A 145 -3.27 -24.35 2.86
C ILE A 145 -4.41 -25.37 2.86
N ILE A 146 -4.17 -26.57 3.38
CA ILE A 146 -5.17 -27.63 3.48
C ILE A 146 -5.93 -27.54 4.82
N ARG A 147 -5.17 -27.39 5.92
CA ARG A 147 -5.75 -27.30 7.26
C ARG A 147 -4.78 -26.73 8.29
N VAL A 148 -5.35 -26.24 9.36
CA VAL A 148 -4.63 -25.96 10.60
C VAL A 148 -4.67 -27.21 11.47
N THR A 149 -3.54 -27.57 12.08
CA THR A 149 -3.39 -28.72 12.98
C THR A 149 -3.10 -28.26 14.40
N ALA A 150 -3.10 -29.17 15.34
CA ALA A 150 -2.73 -28.85 16.72
C ALA A 150 -1.25 -28.38 16.88
N ALA A 151 -0.37 -28.77 15.96
CA ALA A 151 1.04 -28.43 15.98
C ALA A 151 1.40 -27.27 15.01
N GLY A 152 0.51 -26.86 14.12
CA GLY A 152 0.84 -25.84 13.12
C GLY A 152 -0.07 -25.84 11.90
N LEU A 153 0.50 -25.97 10.71
CA LEU A 153 -0.18 -25.79 9.42
C LEU A 153 0.24 -26.87 8.42
N GLU A 154 -0.71 -27.36 7.65
CA GLU A 154 -0.48 -28.28 6.54
C GLU A 154 -0.84 -27.63 5.21
N THR A 155 0.10 -27.65 4.26
CA THR A 155 -0.10 -27.23 2.88
C THR A 155 -0.02 -28.44 1.96
N LYS A 156 -0.32 -28.26 0.68
CA LYS A 156 -0.14 -29.30 -0.32
C LYS A 156 1.35 -29.68 -0.43
N GLY A 157 1.74 -30.79 0.17
CA GLY A 157 3.09 -31.35 0.08
C GLY A 157 4.03 -31.04 1.26
N ARG A 158 3.61 -30.21 2.22
CA ARG A 158 4.46 -29.87 3.38
C ARG A 158 3.64 -29.55 4.63
N SER A 159 4.15 -29.99 5.79
CA SER A 159 3.64 -29.59 7.10
C SER A 159 4.63 -28.65 7.80
N PHE A 160 4.10 -27.70 8.53
CA PHE A 160 4.86 -26.72 9.31
C PHE A 160 4.44 -26.82 10.77
N GLU A 161 5.41 -26.75 11.66
CA GLU A 161 5.18 -26.65 13.10
C GLU A 161 5.41 -25.20 13.55
N PHE A 162 4.47 -24.64 14.30
CA PHE A 162 4.51 -23.25 14.76
C PHE A 162 4.08 -23.14 16.21
N ASP A 163 4.76 -22.29 16.97
CA ASP A 163 4.35 -21.87 18.30
C ASP A 163 3.18 -20.87 18.23
N VAL A 164 3.14 -20.05 17.18
CA VAL A 164 2.12 -19.00 16.98
C VAL A 164 1.72 -18.92 15.52
N ILE A 165 0.42 -18.84 15.25
CA ILE A 165 -0.16 -18.52 13.93
C ILE A 165 -0.89 -17.20 14.03
N VAL A 166 -0.52 -16.23 13.17
CA VAL A 166 -1.18 -14.94 13.09
C VAL A 166 -2.09 -14.92 11.86
N TYR A 167 -3.40 -14.80 12.09
CA TYR A 167 -4.39 -14.65 11.03
C TYR A 167 -4.50 -13.18 10.64
N ALA A 168 -3.82 -12.79 9.56
CA ALA A 168 -3.86 -11.45 9.00
C ALA A 168 -4.66 -11.44 7.68
N THR A 169 -5.83 -12.08 7.69
CA THR A 169 -6.67 -12.36 6.50
C THR A 169 -7.50 -11.16 6.04
N GLY A 170 -7.36 -10.02 6.70
CA GLY A 170 -8.17 -8.82 6.42
C GLY A 170 -9.57 -8.89 7.01
N PHE A 171 -10.43 -8.00 6.54
CA PHE A 171 -11.82 -7.88 6.98
C PHE A 171 -12.67 -7.36 5.81
N ASP A 172 -13.97 -7.61 5.87
CA ASP A 172 -14.94 -6.99 4.96
C ASP A 172 -15.07 -5.50 5.28
N SER A 173 -14.40 -4.66 4.49
CA SER A 173 -14.22 -3.24 4.78
C SER A 173 -15.43 -2.37 4.46
N PHE A 174 -16.33 -2.80 3.56
CA PHE A 174 -17.46 -1.97 3.12
C PHE A 174 -18.79 -2.43 3.72
N THR A 175 -19.07 -3.69 3.64
CA THR A 175 -20.37 -4.24 4.05
C THR A 175 -20.37 -4.85 5.45
N GLY A 176 -19.26 -5.47 5.86
CA GLY A 176 -19.19 -6.24 7.10
C GLY A 176 -19.47 -5.45 8.37
N ALA A 177 -19.04 -4.18 8.43
CA ALA A 177 -19.34 -3.31 9.57
C ALA A 177 -20.81 -2.85 9.58
N LEU A 178 -21.38 -2.57 8.40
CA LEU A 178 -22.78 -2.11 8.26
C LEU A 178 -23.76 -3.25 8.47
N ASP A 179 -23.42 -4.46 8.06
CA ASP A 179 -24.27 -5.65 8.24
C ASP A 179 -24.41 -6.07 9.71
N GLN A 180 -23.49 -5.64 10.58
CA GLN A 180 -23.57 -5.88 12.02
C GLN A 180 -24.41 -4.85 12.77
N ILE A 181 -24.85 -3.77 12.12
CA ILE A 181 -25.67 -2.73 12.71
C ILE A 181 -27.13 -2.96 12.25
N ASP A 182 -28.07 -3.05 13.22
CA ASP A 182 -29.50 -3.12 12.86
C ASP A 182 -30.00 -1.73 12.40
N ILE A 183 -29.69 -1.40 11.13
CA ILE A 183 -30.08 -0.13 10.54
C ILE A 183 -31.56 -0.22 10.13
N GLN A 184 -32.40 0.65 10.73
CA GLN A 184 -33.81 0.75 10.39
C GLN A 184 -34.12 2.14 9.81
N GLY A 185 -34.63 2.18 8.60
CA GLY A 185 -35.12 3.38 7.97
C GLY A 185 -36.53 3.76 8.45
N SER A 186 -37.03 4.91 7.98
CA SER A 186 -38.41 5.34 8.28
C SER A 186 -39.42 4.29 7.83
N GLY A 187 -40.35 3.94 8.74
CA GLY A 187 -41.34 2.88 8.48
C GLY A 187 -40.84 1.46 8.69
N GLY A 188 -39.71 1.27 9.41
CA GLY A 188 -39.17 -0.05 9.74
C GLY A 188 -38.52 -0.78 8.56
N LYS A 189 -38.25 -0.10 7.46
CA LYS A 189 -37.56 -0.68 6.31
C LYS A 189 -36.08 -0.92 6.65
N ARG A 190 -35.60 -2.15 6.45
CA ARG A 190 -34.20 -2.49 6.57
C ARG A 190 -33.50 -2.36 5.22
N PRO A 191 -32.24 -1.89 5.16
CA PRO A 191 -31.45 -2.02 3.95
C PRO A 191 -31.38 -3.51 3.61
N VAL A 192 -31.75 -3.87 2.40
CA VAL A 192 -31.56 -5.25 1.93
C VAL A 192 -30.06 -5.41 1.74
N SER A 193 -29.43 -6.22 2.59
CA SER A 193 -28.01 -6.45 2.59
C SER A 193 -27.48 -6.64 1.17
N TYR A 194 -26.35 -6.02 0.83
CA TYR A 194 -25.60 -6.16 -0.40
C TYR A 194 -26.17 -5.49 -1.66
N THR A 195 -27.46 -5.57 -1.99
CA THR A 195 -27.99 -5.01 -3.26
C THR A 195 -28.18 -3.51 -3.21
N HIS A 196 -28.50 -2.92 -2.05
CA HIS A 196 -28.73 -1.47 -1.93
C HIS A 196 -27.46 -0.66 -1.69
N LEU A 197 -26.38 -1.25 -1.17
CA LEU A 197 -25.09 -0.60 -1.02
C LEU A 197 -24.31 -0.49 -2.34
N ARG A 198 -24.66 -1.31 -3.34
CA ARG A 198 -24.09 -1.27 -4.70
C ARG A 198 -24.98 -0.65 -5.76
N ALA A 199 -26.19 -0.21 -5.43
CA ALA A 199 -27.15 0.32 -6.40
C ALA A 199 -26.71 1.64 -7.07
N HIS A 200 -25.65 2.27 -6.59
CA HIS A 200 -25.06 3.47 -7.22
C HIS A 200 -23.95 3.15 -8.24
N GLU A 201 -23.56 1.88 -8.42
CA GLU A 201 -22.53 1.50 -9.40
C GLU A 201 -23.13 1.05 -10.76
N THR A 202 -24.44 0.97 -10.89
CA THR A 202 -25.09 0.44 -12.11
C THR A 202 -25.88 1.47 -12.93
N ASP A 203 -25.91 2.73 -12.53
CA ASP A 203 -26.54 3.81 -13.30
C ASP A 203 -25.51 4.81 -13.83
N SER A 204 -24.68 4.38 -14.78
CA SER A 204 -23.93 5.25 -15.69
C SER A 204 -23.66 4.53 -17.01
#